data_98692ff1c69a3687a2e19788b141cf07
#
_entry.id   98692ff1c69a3687a2e19788b141cf07
#
_cell.length_a   1.000
_cell.length_b   1.000
_cell.length_c   1.000
_cell.angle_alpha   90.00
_cell.angle_beta   90.00
_cell.angle_gamma   90.00
#
_symmetry.space_group_name_H-M   'P 1'
#
loop_
_entity.id
_entity.type
_entity.pdbx_description
1 polymer ?
#
loop_
_entity_poly.entity_id
_entity_poly.type
_entity_poly.pdbx_seq_one_letter_code
_entity_poly.pdbx_strand_id
1 'polypeptide(L)' 'MAESARTVHIVGEFNGWDAQATPMKRLKNGSFTATIDLELGREYQFRYLIGGESWENDWNAEKYAPTSYGDSKNSVIVV' A
#
# COMPACT_ATOMS: atom_id res chain seq x y z
N MET A 1 -2.50 -8.43 12.60
CA MET A 1 -2.41 -7.01 12.33
C MET A 1 -3.53 -6.57 11.40
N ALA A 2 -3.42 -6.72 10.09
CA ALA A 2 -4.49 -6.35 9.18
C ALA A 2 -5.76 -7.18 9.34
N GLU A 3 -5.66 -8.33 9.95
CA GLU A 3 -6.81 -9.23 10.16
C GLU A 3 -7.89 -8.64 11.05
N SER A 4 -7.52 -7.75 11.96
CA SER A 4 -8.49 -7.09 12.82
C SER A 4 -9.06 -5.80 12.23
N ALA A 5 -8.53 -5.34 11.11
CA ALA A 5 -8.98 -4.13 10.47
C ALA A 5 -10.24 -4.39 9.64
N ARG A 6 -11.14 -3.41 9.59
CA ARG A 6 -12.33 -3.48 8.74
C ARG A 6 -12.03 -3.08 7.31
N THR A 7 -11.08 -2.15 7.12
CA THR A 7 -10.73 -1.62 5.82
C THR A 7 -9.23 -1.50 5.68
N VAL A 8 -8.75 -1.77 4.49
CA VAL A 8 -7.37 -1.51 4.10
C VAL A 8 -7.40 -0.83 2.74
N HIS A 9 -6.67 0.27 2.61
CA HIS A 9 -6.50 0.95 1.33
C HIS A 9 -5.03 0.88 0.95
N ILE A 10 -4.74 0.65 -0.33
CA ILE A 10 -3.39 0.81 -0.84
C ILE A 10 -3.26 2.23 -1.38
N VAL A 11 -2.27 2.95 -0.90
CA VAL A 11 -2.08 4.37 -1.20
C VAL A 11 -0.68 4.56 -1.74
N GLY A 12 -0.56 5.12 -2.93
CA GLY A 12 0.74 5.30 -3.54
C GLY A 12 0.74 6.22 -4.75
N GLU A 13 1.89 6.24 -5.43
CA GLU A 13 2.10 7.10 -6.59
C GLU A 13 1.11 6.82 -7.73
N PHE A 14 0.64 5.56 -7.82
CA PHE A 14 -0.30 5.16 -8.88
C PHE A 14 -1.72 5.72 -8.70
N ASN A 15 -2.05 6.24 -7.54
CA ASN A 15 -3.37 6.86 -7.30
C ASN A 15 -3.25 8.26 -6.68
N GLY A 16 -2.08 8.89 -6.85
CA GLY A 16 -1.87 10.25 -6.35
C GLY A 16 -1.86 10.37 -4.84
N TRP A 17 -1.54 9.27 -4.14
CA TRP A 17 -1.55 9.23 -2.67
C TRP A 17 -2.93 9.50 -2.07
N ASP A 18 -3.99 9.22 -2.82
CA ASP A 18 -5.35 9.39 -2.34
C ASP A 18 -5.72 8.25 -1.40
N ALA A 19 -5.93 8.58 -0.14
CA ALA A 19 -6.21 7.59 0.90
C ALA A 19 -7.53 6.84 0.71
N GLN A 20 -8.38 7.29 -0.20
CA GLN A 20 -9.69 6.67 -0.44
C GLN A 20 -9.85 6.11 -1.84
N ALA A 21 -8.82 6.20 -2.68
CA ALA A 21 -8.94 5.86 -4.09
C ALA A 21 -8.97 4.36 -4.36
N THR A 22 -8.24 3.55 -3.58
CA THR A 22 -8.07 2.13 -3.87
C THR A 22 -8.31 1.27 -2.62
N PRO A 23 -9.57 1.02 -2.27
CA PRO A 23 -9.86 0.09 -1.18
C PRO A 23 -9.49 -1.34 -1.59
N MET A 24 -8.95 -2.09 -0.66
CA MET A 24 -8.61 -3.49 -0.89
C MET A 24 -9.78 -4.38 -0.50
N LYS A 25 -9.95 -5.47 -1.24
CA LYS A 25 -11.00 -6.44 -0.97
C LYS A 25 -10.50 -7.47 0.04
N ARG A 26 -11.30 -7.74 1.06
CA ARG A 26 -10.99 -8.77 2.04
C ARG A 26 -11.42 -10.14 1.52
N LEU A 27 -10.50 -11.09 1.55
CA LEU A 27 -10.77 -12.48 1.16
C LEU A 27 -11.26 -13.29 2.36
N LYS A 28 -11.80 -14.47 2.08
CA LYS A 28 -12.32 -15.37 3.13
C LYS A 28 -11.28 -15.79 4.14
N ASN A 29 -10.01 -15.88 3.73
CA ASN A 29 -8.91 -16.27 4.62
C ASN A 29 -8.36 -15.10 5.44
N GLY A 30 -8.98 -13.93 5.37
CA GLY A 30 -8.53 -12.75 6.09
C GLY A 30 -7.50 -11.90 5.38
N SER A 31 -7.02 -12.33 4.24
CA SER A 31 -6.08 -11.53 3.43
C SER A 31 -6.81 -10.44 2.66
N PHE A 32 -6.06 -9.41 2.26
CA PHE A 32 -6.58 -8.32 1.44
C PHE A 32 -5.93 -8.33 0.07
N THR A 33 -6.69 -7.94 -0.95
CA THR A 33 -6.19 -7.90 -2.33
C THR A 33 -6.73 -6.68 -3.05
N ALA A 34 -5.97 -6.21 -4.04
CA ALA A 34 -6.40 -5.16 -4.96
C ALA A 34 -5.76 -5.38 -6.32
N THR A 35 -6.46 -4.99 -7.37
CA THR A 35 -5.93 -5.03 -8.73
C THR A 35 -5.66 -3.60 -9.18
N ILE A 36 -4.44 -3.35 -9.63
CA ILE A 36 -3.99 -2.02 -10.02
C ILE A 36 -3.27 -2.12 -11.35
N ASP A 37 -3.59 -1.21 -12.27
CA ASP A 37 -2.91 -1.12 -13.56
C ASP A 37 -1.66 -0.26 -13.41
N LEU A 38 -0.50 -0.83 -13.66
CA LEU A 38 0.79 -0.14 -13.57
C LEU A 38 1.54 -0.26 -14.90
N GLU A 39 2.31 0.78 -15.22
CA GLU A 39 3.15 0.76 -16.40
C GLU A 39 4.40 -0.08 -16.18
N LEU A 40 4.72 -0.93 -17.15
CA LEU A 40 5.94 -1.73 -17.11
C LEU A 40 7.19 -0.84 -17.17
N GLY A 41 8.25 -1.31 -16.52
CA GLY A 41 9.53 -0.60 -16.51
C GLY A 41 9.58 0.56 -15.55
N ARG A 42 8.65 0.66 -14.62
CA ARG A 42 8.59 1.72 -13.62
C ARG A 42 8.56 1.16 -12.21
N GLU A 43 8.90 2.00 -11.27
CA GLU A 43 8.78 1.71 -9.83
C GLU A 43 7.74 2.65 -9.25
N TYR A 44 6.98 2.12 -8.29
CA TYR A 44 5.94 2.90 -7.62
C TYR A 44 6.10 2.76 -6.11
N GLN A 45 6.08 3.87 -5.40
CA GLN A 45 6.10 3.88 -3.94
C GLN A 45 4.67 3.82 -3.42
N PHE A 46 4.48 3.07 -2.33
CA PHE A 46 3.15 2.91 -1.75
C PHE A 46 3.22 2.55 -0.27
N ARG A 47 2.08 2.67 0.39
CA ARG A 47 1.84 2.18 1.76
C ARG A 47 0.42 1.68 1.86
N TYR A 48 0.14 0.96 2.95
CA TYR A 48 -1.21 0.56 3.30
C TYR A 48 -1.76 1.50 4.37
N LEU A 49 -3.01 1.91 4.21
CA LEU A 49 -3.74 2.63 5.23
C LEU A 49 -4.77 1.68 5.83
N ILE A 50 -4.59 1.32 7.09
CA ILE A 50 -5.37 0.30 7.79
C ILE A 50 -6.36 0.98 8.73
N GLY A 51 -7.66 0.69 8.55
CA GLY A 51 -8.72 1.24 9.37
C GLY A 51 -8.85 2.76 9.28
N GLY A 52 -8.26 3.39 8.27
CA GLY A 52 -8.27 4.83 8.11
C GLY A 52 -7.34 5.59 9.03
N GLU A 53 -6.56 4.90 9.85
CA GLU A 53 -5.74 5.54 10.89
C GLU A 53 -4.26 5.14 10.86
N SER A 54 -3.97 3.87 10.54
CA SER A 54 -2.61 3.32 10.65
C SER A 54 -1.96 3.14 9.30
N TRP A 55 -0.78 3.69 9.14
CA TRP A 55 0.02 3.53 7.92
C TRP A 55 1.02 2.40 8.13
N GLU A 56 1.07 1.46 7.20
CA GLU A 56 2.03 0.36 7.25
C GLU A 56 2.62 0.08 5.88
N ASN A 57 3.84 -0.45 5.90
CA ASN A 57 4.53 -0.89 4.70
C ASN A 57 4.25 -2.36 4.41
N ASP A 58 4.52 -2.77 3.16
CA ASP A 58 4.47 -4.16 2.78
C ASP A 58 5.76 -4.85 3.26
N TRP A 59 5.62 -5.86 4.10
CA TRP A 59 6.75 -6.61 4.64
C TRP A 59 7.50 -7.42 3.58
N ASN A 60 6.86 -7.66 2.43
CA ASN A 60 7.41 -8.43 1.32
C ASN A 60 7.73 -7.57 0.11
N ALA A 61 7.85 -6.26 0.28
CA ALA A 61 8.23 -5.38 -0.81
C ALA A 61 9.63 -5.70 -1.30
N GLU A 62 9.86 -5.53 -2.60
CA GLU A 62 11.19 -5.80 -3.18
C GLU A 62 12.23 -4.84 -2.66
N LYS A 63 11.85 -3.61 -2.36
CA LYS A 63 12.73 -2.62 -1.75
C LYS A 63 11.92 -1.52 -1.08
N TYR A 64 12.62 -0.66 -0.37
CA TYR A 64 12.02 0.49 0.32
C TYR A 64 12.75 1.75 -0.09
N ALA A 65 11.99 2.85 -0.22
CA ALA A 65 12.56 4.15 -0.55
C ALA A 65 12.35 5.11 0.63
N PRO A 66 13.35 5.94 0.95
CA PRO A 66 13.19 6.91 2.03
C PRO A 66 12.15 7.97 1.64
N THR A 67 11.45 8.48 2.65
CA THR A 67 10.50 9.57 2.45
C THR A 67 11.10 10.87 2.96
N SER A 68 10.46 11.99 2.64
CA SER A 68 10.83 13.29 3.19
C SER A 68 10.34 13.48 4.63
N TYR A 69 9.69 12.49 5.21
CA TYR A 69 9.12 12.57 6.56
C TYR A 69 9.98 11.79 7.56
N GLY A 70 11.14 12.34 7.92
CA GLY A 70 12.00 11.74 8.94
C GLY A 70 12.54 10.37 8.53
N ASP A 71 12.45 9.40 9.43
CA ASP A 71 13.00 8.06 9.24
C ASP A 71 12.04 7.08 8.55
N SER A 72 10.93 7.57 8.06
CA SER A 72 9.95 6.73 7.39
C SER A 72 10.45 6.25 6.03
N LYS A 73 9.96 5.11 5.61
CA LYS A 73 10.24 4.54 4.27
C LYS A 73 8.94 4.13 3.62
N ASN A 74 8.89 4.19 2.30
CA ASN A 74 7.79 3.67 1.53
C ASN A 74 8.18 2.32 0.93
N SER A 75 7.20 1.42 0.81
CA SER A 75 7.38 0.19 0.05
C SER A 75 7.46 0.52 -1.44
N VAL A 76 8.18 -0.28 -2.21
CA VAL A 76 8.35 -0.06 -3.66
C VAL A 76 7.92 -1.31 -4.43
N ILE A 77 7.08 -1.10 -5.43
CA ILE A 77 6.72 -2.12 -6.42
C ILE A 77 7.55 -1.86 -7.67
N VAL A 78 8.22 -2.89 -8.15
CA VAL A 78 8.99 -2.85 -9.40
C VAL A 78 8.21 -3.63 -10.45
N VAL A 79 7.89 -2.98 -11.56
CA VAL A 79 7.04 -3.58 -12.59
C VAL A 79 7.79 -3.81 -13.90
#